data_ad15cd3a773381f1e3b068f2d2a01f06
#
_entry.id   ad15cd3a773381f1e3b068f2d2a01f06
#
_cell.length_a   1.000
_cell.length_b   1.000
_cell.length_c   1.000
_cell.angle_alpha   90.00
_cell.angle_beta   90.00
_cell.angle_gamma   90.00
#
_symmetry.space_group_name_H-M   'P 1'
#
loop_
_entity.id
_entity.type
_entity.pdbx_description
1 polymer ?
#
loop_
_entity_poly.entity_id
_entity_poly.type
_entity_poly.pdbx_seq_one_letter_code
_entity_poly.pdbx_strand_id
1 'polypeptide(L)'
;MHSGYQIPDPLPWPAIAGPLAAAEDMLARLDERLAKSPIRDGWIARTHFTDACASLWLDGELVHLDDLVLHDAGMDVRTPSHELTRADAVLRARRRIAEAKPVWALSAAGLAGLRGRGGQGEWEAKRGNRKEGEGSFGGDDQ
;
A
#
# COMPACT_ATOMS: atom_id res chain seq x y z
N MET A 1 -23.01 -0.30 23.33
CA MET A 1 -23.92 -1.03 22.44
C MET A 1 -23.17 -1.34 21.17
N HIS A 2 -22.71 -2.59 20.99
CA HIS A 2 -22.06 -3.04 19.75
C HIS A 2 -23.17 -3.37 18.75
N SER A 3 -23.40 -2.50 17.79
CA SER A 3 -24.24 -2.84 16.63
C SER A 3 -23.42 -3.79 15.76
N GLY A 4 -23.60 -5.07 15.95
CA GLY A 4 -22.99 -6.08 15.09
C GLY A 4 -23.54 -5.92 13.68
N TYR A 5 -22.66 -5.76 12.70
CA TYR A 5 -22.99 -5.85 11.28
C TYR A 5 -23.60 -7.23 11.03
N GLN A 6 -24.91 -7.30 10.82
CA GLN A 6 -25.57 -8.53 10.40
C GLN A 6 -25.44 -8.64 8.88
N ILE A 7 -24.64 -9.60 8.45
CA ILE A 7 -24.62 -9.99 7.03
C ILE A 7 -25.94 -10.73 6.77
N PRO A 8 -26.78 -10.28 5.82
CA PRO A 8 -28.02 -10.99 5.50
C PRO A 8 -27.71 -12.40 4.98
N ASP A 9 -28.35 -13.40 5.55
CA ASP A 9 -28.28 -14.79 5.09
C ASP A 9 -29.69 -15.22 4.67
N PRO A 10 -29.89 -15.71 3.41
CA PRO A 10 -28.87 -15.95 2.39
C PRO A 10 -28.46 -14.67 1.62
N LEU A 11 -27.23 -14.64 1.10
CA LEU A 11 -26.78 -13.57 0.19
C LEU A 11 -27.69 -13.54 -1.05
N PRO A 12 -28.09 -12.35 -1.55
CA PRO A 12 -28.96 -12.22 -2.71
C PRO A 12 -28.20 -12.53 -4.03
N TRP A 13 -27.74 -13.78 -4.17
CA TRP A 13 -26.95 -14.25 -5.32
C TRP A 13 -27.51 -13.83 -6.68
N PRO A 14 -28.84 -13.89 -6.94
CA PRO A 14 -29.38 -13.45 -8.23
C PRO A 14 -29.11 -11.98 -8.53
N ALA A 15 -28.99 -11.13 -7.50
CA ALA A 15 -28.76 -9.70 -7.67
C ALA A 15 -27.27 -9.37 -7.82
N ILE A 16 -26.37 -10.16 -7.23
CA ILE A 16 -24.92 -9.87 -7.21
C ILE A 16 -24.11 -10.65 -8.23
N ALA A 17 -24.58 -11.81 -8.69
CA ALA A 17 -23.83 -12.68 -9.59
C ALA A 17 -23.45 -11.99 -10.91
N GLY A 18 -24.38 -11.26 -11.53
CA GLY A 18 -24.11 -10.51 -12.77
C GLY A 18 -23.07 -9.40 -12.59
N PRO A 19 -23.27 -8.47 -11.64
CA PRO A 19 -22.25 -7.45 -11.33
C PRO A 19 -20.91 -8.02 -10.93
N LEU A 20 -20.86 -9.12 -10.19
CA LEU A 20 -19.60 -9.78 -9.79
C LEU A 20 -18.85 -10.32 -11.02
N ALA A 21 -19.52 -11.06 -11.88
CA ALA A 21 -18.92 -11.57 -13.12
C ALA A 21 -18.41 -10.46 -14.05
N ALA A 22 -19.15 -9.35 -14.14
CA ALA A 22 -18.72 -8.19 -14.91
C ALA A 22 -17.48 -7.52 -14.29
N ALA A 23 -17.40 -7.43 -12.97
CA ALA A 23 -16.22 -6.90 -12.28
C ALA A 23 -14.99 -7.80 -12.48
N GLU A 24 -15.14 -9.11 -12.38
CA GLU A 24 -14.06 -10.07 -12.64
C GLU A 24 -13.54 -9.97 -14.09
N ASP A 25 -14.43 -9.88 -15.09
CA ASP A 25 -14.03 -9.69 -16.49
C ASP A 25 -13.26 -8.38 -16.70
N MET A 26 -13.73 -7.28 -16.11
CA MET A 26 -13.02 -5.99 -16.18
C MET A 26 -11.64 -6.03 -15.53
N LEU A 27 -11.51 -6.67 -14.36
CA LEU A 27 -10.23 -6.83 -13.68
C LEU A 27 -9.26 -7.69 -14.50
N ALA A 28 -9.72 -8.80 -15.09
CA ALA A 28 -8.90 -9.65 -15.94
C ALA A 28 -8.40 -8.90 -17.19
N ARG A 29 -9.26 -8.10 -17.83
CA ARG A 29 -8.87 -7.26 -18.97
C ARG A 29 -7.88 -6.16 -18.59
N LEU A 30 -8.04 -5.56 -17.41
CA LEU A 30 -7.11 -4.57 -16.90
C LEU A 30 -5.73 -5.20 -16.65
N ASP A 31 -5.70 -6.36 -15.99
CA ASP A 31 -4.46 -7.09 -15.71
C ASP A 31 -3.73 -7.47 -17.00
N GLU A 32 -4.43 -7.98 -18.01
CA GLU A 32 -3.84 -8.30 -19.31
C GLU A 32 -3.25 -7.07 -20.02
N ARG A 33 -3.96 -5.92 -19.96
CA ARG A 33 -3.46 -4.67 -20.57
C ARG A 33 -2.21 -4.17 -19.85
N LEU A 34 -2.21 -4.24 -18.51
CA LEU A 34 -1.08 -3.79 -17.70
C LEU A 34 0.12 -4.73 -17.82
N ALA A 35 -0.07 -6.03 -17.93
CA ALA A 35 1.00 -7.02 -17.98
C ALA A 35 2.05 -6.74 -19.08
N LYS A 36 1.62 -6.16 -20.21
CA LYS A 36 2.47 -5.82 -21.35
C LYS A 36 2.77 -4.33 -21.47
N SER A 37 2.35 -3.52 -20.49
CA SER A 37 2.48 -2.07 -20.55
C SER A 37 3.79 -1.60 -19.95
N PRO A 38 4.57 -0.73 -20.64
CA PRO A 38 5.79 -0.17 -20.08
C PRO A 38 5.54 0.76 -18.87
N ILE A 39 4.31 1.22 -18.68
CA ILE A 39 3.94 2.08 -17.55
C ILE A 39 3.43 1.29 -16.34
N ARG A 40 3.36 -0.04 -16.41
CA ARG A 40 2.76 -0.89 -15.38
C ARG A 40 3.27 -0.58 -13.98
N ASP A 41 4.59 -0.56 -13.81
CA ASP A 41 5.20 -0.41 -12.49
C ASP A 41 4.97 1.00 -11.92
N GLY A 42 5.07 2.03 -12.76
CA GLY A 42 4.75 3.40 -12.36
C GLY A 42 3.27 3.58 -12.02
N TRP A 43 2.38 2.92 -12.76
CA TRP A 43 0.94 2.95 -12.47
C TRP A 43 0.62 2.27 -11.13
N ILE A 44 1.18 1.08 -10.87
CA ILE A 44 1.01 0.36 -9.60
C ILE A 44 1.56 1.19 -8.44
N ALA A 45 2.78 1.73 -8.58
CA ALA A 45 3.37 2.57 -7.55
C ALA A 45 2.50 3.78 -7.22
N ARG A 46 2.02 4.51 -8.25
CA ARG A 46 1.12 5.65 -8.07
C ARG A 46 -0.18 5.24 -7.37
N THR A 47 -0.77 4.11 -7.74
CA THR A 47 -2.00 3.61 -7.12
C THR A 47 -1.80 3.36 -5.62
N HIS A 48 -0.67 2.80 -5.19
CA HIS A 48 -0.39 2.63 -3.77
C HIS A 48 -0.39 3.93 -2.99
N PHE A 49 0.21 4.99 -3.54
CA PHE A 49 0.23 6.32 -2.91
C PHE A 49 -1.16 6.97 -2.84
N THR A 50 -1.87 6.98 -3.97
CA THR A 50 -3.22 7.60 -4.03
C THR A 50 -4.21 6.89 -3.11
N ASP A 51 -4.15 5.58 -3.03
CA ASP A 51 -5.03 4.80 -2.15
C ASP A 51 -4.66 4.98 -0.67
N ALA A 52 -3.37 5.16 -0.33
CA ALA A 52 -2.98 5.47 1.04
C ALA A 52 -3.55 6.82 1.48
N CYS A 53 -3.43 7.87 0.65
CA CYS A 53 -4.04 9.17 0.92
C CYS A 53 -5.57 9.08 1.00
N ALA A 54 -6.22 8.35 0.08
CA ALA A 54 -7.67 8.16 0.08
C ALA A 54 -8.17 7.43 1.33
N SER A 55 -7.41 6.46 1.86
CA SER A 55 -7.73 5.76 3.10
C SER A 55 -7.78 6.72 4.29
N LEU A 56 -6.83 7.65 4.40
CA LEU A 56 -6.81 8.67 5.45
C LEU A 56 -7.97 9.67 5.27
N TRP A 57 -8.26 10.04 4.04
CA TRP A 57 -9.38 10.94 3.74
C TRP A 57 -10.73 10.37 4.19
N LEU A 58 -10.94 9.05 4.03
CA LEU A 58 -12.14 8.36 4.54
C LEU A 58 -12.23 8.40 6.08
N ASP A 59 -11.10 8.44 6.76
CA ASP A 59 -11.01 8.62 8.22
C ASP A 59 -11.15 10.10 8.65
N GLY A 60 -11.31 11.03 7.71
CA GLY A 60 -11.42 12.46 7.97
C GLY A 60 -10.08 13.19 8.08
N GLU A 61 -8.98 12.54 7.70
CA GLU A 61 -7.62 13.11 7.73
C GLU A 61 -7.14 13.43 6.31
N LEU A 62 -6.61 14.62 6.11
CA LEU A 62 -6.10 15.05 4.81
C LEU A 62 -4.57 14.92 4.76
N VAL A 63 -4.10 14.13 3.80
CA VAL A 63 -2.67 14.00 3.48
C VAL A 63 -2.47 14.32 2.00
N HIS A 64 -1.54 15.21 1.71
CA HIS A 64 -1.19 15.54 0.34
C HIS A 64 -0.28 14.46 -0.27
N LEU A 65 -0.57 14.10 -1.50
CA LEU A 65 0.17 13.05 -2.23
C LEU A 65 1.67 13.37 -2.31
N ASP A 66 2.01 14.63 -2.58
CA ASP A 66 3.39 15.07 -2.74
C ASP A 66 4.18 14.92 -1.42
N ASP A 67 3.56 15.24 -0.29
CA ASP A 67 4.17 15.07 1.02
C ASP A 67 4.46 13.59 1.32
N LEU A 68 3.54 12.69 0.98
CA LEU A 68 3.73 11.26 1.17
C LEU A 68 4.82 10.69 0.25
N VAL A 69 4.92 11.17 -0.99
CA VAL A 69 5.98 10.78 -1.93
C VAL A 69 7.35 11.24 -1.43
N LEU A 70 7.47 12.49 -0.97
CA LEU A 70 8.71 13.02 -0.41
C LEU A 70 9.11 12.28 0.86
N HIS A 71 8.15 11.98 1.74
CA HIS A 71 8.38 11.20 2.96
C HIS A 71 8.90 9.79 2.65
N ASP A 72 8.27 9.07 1.73
CA ASP A 72 8.70 7.73 1.31
C ASP A 72 10.11 7.75 0.68
N ALA A 73 10.45 8.83 -0.01
CA ALA A 73 11.79 9.05 -0.57
C ALA A 73 12.85 9.47 0.48
N GLY A 74 12.45 9.75 1.71
CA GLY A 74 13.34 10.26 2.77
C GLY A 74 13.80 11.70 2.54
N MET A 75 13.01 12.48 1.79
CA MET A 75 13.26 13.89 1.47
C MET A 75 12.37 14.85 2.27
N ASP A 76 12.05 14.49 3.50
CA ASP A 76 11.26 15.34 4.38
C ASP A 76 11.98 16.66 4.66
N VAL A 77 11.27 17.77 4.42
CA VAL A 77 11.75 19.12 4.76
C VAL A 77 11.47 19.46 6.24
N ARG A 78 10.49 18.79 6.84
CA ARG A 78 10.01 19.00 8.22
C ARG A 78 9.78 17.67 8.92
N THR A 79 9.65 17.72 10.23
CA THR A 79 9.19 16.56 11.01
C THR A 79 7.83 16.10 10.48
N PRO A 80 7.67 14.82 10.16
CA PRO A 80 6.41 14.28 9.64
C PRO A 80 5.25 14.51 10.61
N SER A 81 4.10 14.90 10.09
CA SER A 81 2.89 15.00 10.91
C SER A 81 2.37 13.60 11.29
N HIS A 82 1.45 13.56 12.26
CA HIS A 82 0.82 12.30 12.66
C HIS A 82 0.07 11.63 11.49
N GLU A 83 -0.66 12.43 10.72
CA GLU A 83 -1.41 11.99 9.55
C GLU A 83 -0.48 11.43 8.47
N LEU A 84 0.64 12.11 8.21
CA LEU A 84 1.63 11.64 7.24
C LEU A 84 2.27 10.31 7.68
N THR A 85 2.56 10.15 8.96
CA THR A 85 3.07 8.89 9.52
C THR A 85 2.05 7.76 9.38
N ARG A 86 0.76 8.04 9.58
CA ARG A 86 -0.32 7.08 9.36
C ARG A 86 -0.47 6.70 7.89
N ALA A 87 -0.41 7.67 6.98
CA ALA A 87 -0.48 7.43 5.54
C ALA A 87 0.69 6.54 5.06
N ASP A 88 1.89 6.78 5.56
CA ASP A 88 3.06 5.95 5.29
C ASP A 88 2.89 4.51 5.83
N ALA A 89 2.30 4.34 7.00
CA ALA A 89 1.96 3.01 7.53
C ALA A 89 0.95 2.26 6.62
N VAL A 90 -0.07 2.95 6.11
CA VAL A 90 -1.02 2.39 5.13
C VAL A 90 -0.32 2.04 3.82
N LEU A 91 0.55 2.92 3.31
CA LEU A 91 1.34 2.68 2.10
C LEU A 91 2.19 1.41 2.22
N ARG A 92 2.90 1.25 3.34
CA ARG A 92 3.70 0.05 3.62
C ARG A 92 2.85 -1.22 3.72
N ALA A 93 1.70 -1.15 4.39
CA ALA A 93 0.79 -2.28 4.49
C ALA A 93 0.28 -2.73 3.11
N ARG A 94 -0.08 -1.78 2.25
CA ARG A 94 -0.53 -2.06 0.88
C ARG A 94 0.55 -2.72 0.03
N ARG A 95 1.78 -2.21 0.07
CA ARG A 95 2.93 -2.81 -0.63
C ARG A 95 3.18 -4.24 -0.16
N ARG A 96 3.17 -4.45 1.16
CA ARG A 96 3.34 -5.78 1.75
C ARG A 96 2.26 -6.77 1.31
N ILE A 97 1.00 -6.34 1.23
CA ILE A 97 -0.09 -7.17 0.72
C ILE A 97 0.13 -7.52 -0.76
N ALA A 98 0.52 -6.55 -1.57
CA ALA A 98 0.75 -6.76 -3.00
C ALA A 98 1.94 -7.68 -3.31
N GLU A 99 2.99 -7.68 -2.48
CA GLU A 99 4.17 -8.53 -2.61
C GLU A 99 3.98 -9.94 -2.02
N ALA A 100 2.98 -10.12 -1.15
CA ALA A 100 2.73 -11.37 -0.47
C ALA A 100 1.94 -12.36 -1.36
N LYS A 101 1.90 -13.62 -0.92
CA LYS A 101 1.02 -14.63 -1.56
C LYS A 101 -0.45 -14.21 -1.41
N PRO A 102 -1.32 -14.49 -2.41
CA PRO A 102 -2.69 -13.97 -2.45
C PRO A 102 -3.54 -14.17 -1.18
N VAL A 103 -3.36 -15.27 -0.48
CA VAL A 103 -4.12 -15.58 0.74
C VAL A 103 -3.45 -15.13 2.03
N TRP A 104 -2.23 -14.56 1.94
CA TRP A 104 -1.47 -14.21 3.15
C TRP A 104 -2.18 -13.19 4.02
N ALA A 105 -2.71 -12.11 3.45
CA ALA A 105 -3.38 -11.04 4.19
C ALA A 105 -4.63 -11.51 4.95
N LEU A 106 -5.27 -12.60 4.49
CA LEU A 106 -6.44 -13.20 5.12
C LEU A 106 -6.08 -14.27 6.16
N SER A 107 -4.82 -14.67 6.25
CA SER A 107 -4.35 -15.62 7.26
C SER A 107 -4.20 -14.96 8.63
N ALA A 108 -4.26 -15.77 9.70
CA ALA A 108 -4.03 -15.26 11.07
C ALA A 108 -2.67 -14.58 11.22
N ALA A 109 -1.62 -15.15 10.59
CA ALA A 109 -0.27 -14.57 10.59
C ALA A 109 -0.20 -13.24 9.81
N GLY A 110 -0.89 -13.18 8.65
CA GLY A 110 -0.97 -11.96 7.85
C GLY A 110 -1.70 -10.84 8.60
N LEU A 111 -2.86 -11.14 9.18
CA LEU A 111 -3.63 -10.19 9.99
C LEU A 111 -2.83 -9.69 11.22
N ALA A 112 -2.15 -10.59 11.91
CA ALA A 112 -1.27 -10.22 13.02
C ALA A 112 -0.12 -9.31 12.54
N GLY A 113 0.50 -9.64 11.39
CA GLY A 113 1.55 -8.83 10.78
C GLY A 113 1.10 -7.45 10.29
N LEU A 114 -0.17 -7.31 9.87
CA LEU A 114 -0.75 -6.02 9.47
C LEU A 114 -1.13 -5.16 10.69
N ARG A 115 -1.55 -5.77 11.80
CA ARG A 115 -1.92 -5.08 13.04
C ARG A 115 -0.72 -4.68 13.88
N GLY A 116 0.40 -5.37 13.76
CA GLY A 116 1.47 -5.33 14.72
C GLY A 116 2.69 -4.54 14.31
N ARG A 117 3.43 -4.16 15.32
CA ARG A 117 4.73 -3.49 15.39
C ARG A 117 5.87 -4.16 14.58
N GLY A 118 5.61 -5.24 13.84
CA GLY A 118 6.63 -6.03 13.16
C GLY A 118 7.25 -5.41 11.90
N GLY A 119 6.71 -4.28 11.41
CA GLY A 119 7.20 -3.65 10.18
C GLY A 119 8.22 -2.53 10.38
N GLN A 120 8.36 -1.98 11.58
CA GLN A 120 9.24 -0.84 11.81
C GLN A 120 10.73 -1.22 11.80
N GLY A 121 11.12 -2.33 12.40
CA GLY A 121 12.52 -2.72 12.50
C GLY A 121 13.16 -3.17 11.18
N GLU A 122 12.45 -3.92 10.35
CA GLU A 122 12.97 -4.40 9.06
C GLU A 122 13.12 -3.27 8.03
N TRP A 123 12.24 -2.28 8.09
CA TRP A 123 12.28 -1.14 7.18
C TRP A 123 13.38 -0.14 7.54
N GLU A 124 13.59 0.11 8.82
CA GLU A 124 14.71 0.94 9.29
C GLU A 124 16.06 0.31 8.94
N ALA A 125 16.20 -1.00 9.05
CA ALA A 125 17.38 -1.73 8.62
C ALA A 125 17.62 -1.60 7.09
N LYS A 126 16.57 -1.65 6.28
CA LYS A 126 16.67 -1.51 4.82
C LYS A 126 16.97 -0.07 4.38
N ARG A 127 16.49 0.92 5.13
CA ARG A 127 16.83 2.35 4.95
C ARG A 127 18.28 2.66 5.33
N GLY A 128 18.77 2.09 6.42
CA GLY A 128 20.16 2.20 6.87
C GLY A 128 21.12 1.67 5.80
N ASN A 129 20.86 0.51 5.28
CA ASN A 129 21.73 -0.15 4.28
C ASN A 129 21.73 0.56 2.91
N ARG A 130 20.69 1.31 2.53
CA ARG A 130 20.67 2.10 1.29
C ARG A 130 21.53 3.36 1.39
N LYS A 131 21.63 3.98 2.57
CA LYS A 131 22.49 5.16 2.78
C LYS A 131 23.98 4.83 2.80
N GLU A 132 24.35 3.61 3.19
CA GLU A 132 25.75 3.16 3.19
C GLU A 132 26.25 2.76 1.80
N GLY A 133 25.35 2.42 0.86
CA GLY A 133 25.69 2.05 -0.52
C GLY A 133 25.96 3.23 -1.46
N GLU A 134 25.48 4.43 -1.16
CA GLU A 134 25.66 5.62 -2.00
C GLU A 134 26.90 6.45 -1.64
N GLY A 135 27.57 6.14 -0.54
CA GLY A 135 28.75 6.87 -0.06
C GLY A 135 30.11 6.42 -0.61
N SER A 136 30.16 5.39 -1.47
CA SER A 136 31.44 4.81 -1.95
C SER A 136 31.71 5.09 -3.44
N PHE A 137 31.36 6.27 -3.93
CA PHE A 137 31.80 6.72 -5.25
C PHE A 137 32.46 8.09 -5.12
N GLY A 138 33.78 8.11 -4.91
CA GLY A 138 34.52 9.37 -4.91
C GLY A 138 35.97 9.21 -4.47
N GLY A 139 36.87 9.16 -5.43
CA GLY A 139 38.21 9.62 -5.22
C GLY A 139 39.33 8.60 -5.44
N ASP A 140 39.74 8.44 -6.66
CA ASP A 140 41.13 8.25 -7.01
C ASP A 140 41.37 8.90 -8.37
N ASP A 141 41.81 10.13 -8.33
CA ASP A 141 42.56 10.79 -9.42
C ASP A 141 43.85 11.34 -8.80
N GLN A 142 44.92 10.67 -9.11
CA GLN A 142 46.29 11.24 -9.18
C GLN A 142 46.89 10.85 -10.51
#